data_a633ce8d6dc34bfa45e6dec2e6b5f63c
#
_entry.id   a633ce8d6dc34bfa45e6dec2e6b5f63c
#
_cell.length_a   1.000
_cell.length_b   1.000
_cell.length_c   1.000
_cell.angle_alpha   90.00
_cell.angle_beta   90.00
_cell.angle_gamma   90.00
#
_symmetry.space_group_name_H-M   'P 1'
#
loop_
_entity.id
_entity.type
_entity.pdbx_description
1 polymer ?
#
loop_
_entity_poly.entity_id
_entity_poly.type
_entity_poly.pdbx_seq_one_letter_code
_entity_poly.pdbx_strand_id
1 'polypeptide(L)' 'KNEAYISIKKMNKNESNFYFLSKNGNLKEAAKNLYSTLRKIKKNKHLSIAVSRIPNKGLGKTINDRLIRASKF' A
#
# COMPACT_ATOMS: atom_id res chain seq x y z
N LYS A 1 -1.44 15.85 -4.82
CA LYS A 1 -0.10 15.41 -4.51
C LYS A 1 0.29 14.24 -5.37
N ASN A 2 1.52 14.26 -5.82
CA ASN A 2 1.96 13.32 -6.82
C ASN A 2 2.40 11.96 -6.26
N GLU A 3 2.68 11.90 -4.97
CA GLU A 3 3.12 10.67 -4.35
C GLU A 3 2.03 10.06 -3.48
N ALA A 4 1.77 8.77 -3.70
CA ALA A 4 0.88 8.00 -2.83
C ALA A 4 1.70 7.36 -1.72
N TYR A 5 1.14 7.28 -0.54
CA TYR A 5 1.79 6.62 0.59
C TYR A 5 0.96 5.44 1.04
N ILE A 6 1.55 4.26 1.08
CA ILE A 6 0.88 3.04 1.49
C ILE A 6 1.39 2.59 2.85
N SER A 7 0.45 2.33 3.75
CA SER A 7 0.75 1.75 5.05
C SER A 7 -0.04 0.46 5.21
N ILE A 8 0.52 -0.50 5.94
CA ILE A 8 -0.21 -1.74 6.19
C ILE A 8 -1.35 -1.50 7.16
N LYS A 9 -1.18 -0.57 8.09
CA LYS A 9 -2.16 -0.26 9.12
C LYS A 9 -2.68 1.16 8.93
N LYS A 10 -3.95 1.38 9.33
CA LYS A 10 -4.53 2.72 9.23
C LYS A 10 -3.75 3.73 10.06
N MET A 11 -3.44 4.86 9.46
CA MET A 11 -2.73 5.95 10.11
C MET A 11 -3.69 7.06 10.50
N ASN A 12 -3.31 7.84 11.52
CA ASN A 12 -4.11 8.98 11.99
C ASN A 12 -3.90 10.23 11.13
N LYS A 13 -3.86 10.06 9.83
CA LYS A 13 -3.72 11.18 8.90
C LYS A 13 -4.84 11.16 7.90
N ASN A 14 -5.46 12.30 7.68
CA ASN A 14 -6.59 12.45 6.77
C ASN A 14 -6.18 13.08 5.44
N GLU A 15 -5.05 12.67 4.90
CA GLU A 15 -4.61 13.17 3.61
C GLU A 15 -5.06 12.25 2.49
N SER A 16 -5.48 12.83 1.38
CA SER A 16 -6.04 12.07 0.27
C SER A 16 -5.05 11.13 -0.41
N ASN A 17 -3.76 11.35 -0.20
CA ASN A 17 -2.73 10.51 -0.80
C ASN A 17 -2.27 9.38 0.12
N PHE A 18 -2.90 9.21 1.28
CA PHE A 18 -2.57 8.13 2.20
C PHE A 18 -3.53 6.97 2.03
N TYR A 19 -2.97 5.78 1.92
CA TYR A 19 -3.73 4.54 1.75
C TYR A 19 -3.30 3.53 2.80
N PHE A 20 -4.20 2.68 3.23
CA PHE A 20 -3.84 1.59 4.11
C PHE A 20 -4.44 0.28 3.59
N LEU A 21 -3.74 -0.82 3.85
CA LEU A 21 -4.15 -2.12 3.34
C LEU A 21 -5.05 -2.87 4.32
N SER A 22 -4.87 -2.63 5.61
CA SER A 22 -5.67 -3.26 6.66
C SER A 22 -5.92 -2.27 7.78
N LYS A 23 -7.15 -2.20 8.25
CA LYS A 23 -7.50 -1.32 9.36
C LYS A 23 -6.73 -1.67 10.63
N ASN A 24 -6.47 -2.96 10.85
CA ASN A 24 -5.83 -3.46 12.06
C ASN A 24 -4.40 -3.94 11.86
N GLY A 25 -3.85 -3.76 10.68
CA GLY A 25 -2.51 -4.24 10.38
C GLY A 25 -2.43 -5.74 10.13
N ASN A 26 -3.53 -6.36 9.76
CA ASN A 26 -3.59 -7.79 9.48
C ASN A 26 -3.00 -8.09 8.09
N LEU A 27 -1.93 -8.89 8.05
CA LEU A 27 -1.24 -9.17 6.78
C LEU A 27 -2.11 -9.91 5.78
N LYS A 28 -2.97 -10.80 6.24
CA LYS A 28 -3.85 -11.55 5.35
C LYS A 28 -4.86 -10.63 4.68
N GLU A 29 -5.43 -9.72 5.45
CA GLU A 29 -6.34 -8.71 4.92
C GLU A 29 -5.61 -7.74 4.00
N ALA A 30 -4.39 -7.36 4.37
CA ALA A 30 -3.58 -6.48 3.55
C ALA A 30 -3.30 -7.09 2.18
N ALA A 31 -2.96 -8.37 2.15
CA ALA A 31 -2.73 -9.07 0.88
C ALA A 31 -3.98 -9.09 0.02
N LYS A 32 -5.13 -9.29 0.66
CA LYS A 32 -6.40 -9.32 -0.04
C LYS A 32 -6.74 -7.95 -0.64
N ASN A 33 -6.42 -6.89 0.07
CA ASN A 33 -6.78 -5.53 -0.36
C ASN A 33 -5.73 -4.88 -1.25
N LEU A 34 -4.60 -5.54 -1.46
CA LEU A 34 -3.48 -4.96 -2.17
C LEU A 34 -3.85 -4.48 -3.57
N TYR A 35 -4.47 -5.34 -4.36
CA TYR A 35 -4.79 -5.00 -5.75
C TYR A 35 -5.79 -3.87 -5.87
N SER A 36 -6.81 -3.87 -5.03
CA SER A 36 -7.81 -2.81 -5.09
C SER A 36 -7.19 -1.48 -4.68
N THR A 37 -6.26 -1.49 -3.73
CA THR A 37 -5.56 -0.28 -3.32
C THR A 37 -4.67 0.24 -4.44
N LEU A 38 -3.89 -0.65 -5.06
CA LEU A 38 -3.04 -0.25 -6.18
C LEU A 38 -3.85 0.29 -7.34
N ARG A 39 -5.03 -0.27 -7.59
CA ARG A 39 -5.91 0.21 -8.64
C ARG A 39 -6.40 1.61 -8.35
N LYS A 40 -6.74 1.90 -7.09
CA LYS A 40 -7.15 3.25 -6.68
C LYS A 40 -6.02 4.24 -6.87
N ILE A 41 -4.81 3.86 -6.51
CA ILE A 41 -3.65 4.73 -6.65
C ILE A 41 -3.42 5.08 -8.10
N LYS A 42 -3.51 4.09 -8.98
CA LYS A 42 -3.35 4.31 -10.41
C LYS A 42 -4.45 5.20 -10.97
N LYS A 43 -5.68 4.99 -10.52
CA LYS A 43 -6.82 5.79 -10.97
C LYS A 43 -6.66 7.24 -10.55
N ASN A 44 -6.08 7.50 -9.38
CA ASN A 44 -5.87 8.85 -8.86
C ASN A 44 -4.61 9.50 -9.43
N LYS A 45 -3.95 8.86 -10.37
CA LYS A 45 -2.82 9.40 -11.12
C LYS A 45 -1.64 9.88 -10.28
N HIS A 46 -1.32 9.11 -9.25
CA HIS A 46 -0.11 9.38 -8.48
C HIS A 46 1.12 9.00 -9.32
N LEU A 47 2.17 9.78 -9.22
CA LEU A 47 3.38 9.57 -10.00
C LEU A 47 4.36 8.59 -9.35
N SER A 48 4.27 8.43 -8.04
CA SER A 48 5.14 7.51 -7.32
C SER A 48 4.44 6.96 -6.10
N ILE A 49 5.00 5.90 -5.52
CA ILE A 49 4.46 5.25 -4.35
C ILE A 49 5.54 5.12 -3.29
N ALA A 50 5.27 5.64 -2.10
CA ALA A 50 6.11 5.42 -0.93
C ALA A 50 5.40 4.41 -0.04
N VAL A 51 6.13 3.46 0.51
CA VAL A 51 5.55 2.38 1.29
C VAL A 51 6.19 2.34 2.68
N SER A 52 5.37 2.24 3.72
CA SER A 52 5.88 2.06 5.06
C SER A 52 6.50 0.67 5.18
N ARG A 53 7.36 0.51 6.19
CA ARG A 53 8.04 -0.77 6.38
C ARG A 53 7.03 -1.88 6.68
N ILE A 54 7.09 -2.94 5.88
CA ILE A 54 6.26 -4.13 6.07
C ILE A 54 7.20 -5.29 6.39
N PRO A 55 6.91 -6.09 7.42
CA PRO A 55 7.76 -7.23 7.78
C PRO A 55 7.99 -8.15 6.58
N ASN A 56 9.24 -8.49 6.30
CA ASN A 56 9.60 -9.31 5.13
C ASN A 56 9.57 -10.79 5.47
N LYS A 57 8.44 -11.26 5.99
CA LYS A 57 8.21 -12.64 6.38
C LYS A 57 6.83 -13.09 5.92
N GLY A 58 6.74 -14.32 5.41
CA GLY A 58 5.46 -14.88 5.01
C GLY A 58 4.68 -13.98 4.06
N LEU A 59 3.45 -13.64 4.42
CA LEU A 59 2.61 -12.79 3.59
C LEU A 59 3.21 -11.39 3.40
N GLY A 60 3.95 -10.90 4.39
CA GLY A 60 4.59 -9.60 4.28
C GLY A 60 5.60 -9.56 3.14
N LYS A 61 6.33 -10.65 2.95
CA LYS A 61 7.29 -10.73 1.85
C LYS A 61 6.57 -10.68 0.50
N THR A 62 5.46 -11.39 0.37
CA THR A 62 4.68 -11.37 -0.85
C THR A 62 4.15 -9.97 -1.14
N ILE A 63 3.64 -9.28 -0.11
CA ILE A 63 3.13 -7.92 -0.26
C ILE A 63 4.25 -6.99 -0.70
N ASN A 64 5.43 -7.09 -0.07
CA ASN A 64 6.57 -6.26 -0.43
C ASN A 64 6.98 -6.47 -1.88
N ASP A 65 7.06 -7.72 -2.33
CA ASP A 65 7.43 -8.04 -3.70
C ASP A 65 6.47 -7.41 -4.70
N ARG A 66 5.18 -7.48 -4.43
CA ARG A 66 4.17 -6.92 -5.30
C ARG A 66 4.22 -5.39 -5.32
N LEU A 67 4.47 -4.79 -4.17
CA LEU A 67 4.59 -3.32 -4.09
C LEU A 67 5.81 -2.82 -4.84
N ILE A 68 6.92 -3.54 -4.76
CA ILE A 68 8.12 -3.18 -5.50
C ILE A 68 7.85 -3.21 -7.00
N ARG A 69 7.14 -4.23 -7.46
CA ARG A 69 6.80 -4.33 -8.89
C ARG A 69 5.85 -3.21 -9.30
N ALA A 70 4.88 -2.88 -8.47
CA ALA A 70 3.91 -1.85 -8.78
C ALA A 70 4.53 -0.46 -8.77
N SER A 71 5.59 -0.23 -8.02
CA SER A 71 6.24 1.07 -7.93
C SER A 71 7.01 1.43 -9.20
N LYS A 72 7.13 0.51 -10.12
CA LYS A 72 7.80 0.75 -11.40
C LYS A 72 6.80 1.07 -12.48
N PHE A 73 6.04 2.09 -12.26
CA PHE A 73 5.03 2.54 -13.23
C PHE A 73 5.63 2.93 -14.56
#